data_268dc86f8a9c357e50efeb7fae4b30f7
#
_entry.id   268dc86f8a9c357e50efeb7fae4b30f7
#
_cell.length_a   1.000
_cell.length_b   1.000
_cell.length_c   1.000
_cell.angle_alpha   90.00
_cell.angle_beta   90.00
_cell.angle_gamma   90.00
#
_symmetry.space_group_name_H-M   'P 1'
#
loop_
_entity.id
_entity.type
_entity.pdbx_description
1 polymer ?
#
loop_
_entity_poly.entity_id
_entity_poly.type
_entity_poly.pdbx_seq_one_letter_code
_entity_poly.pdbx_strand_id
1 'polypeptide(L)'
;MAGGSYKVKIVDVTKLYDQFAYGIKGHSTALRNYFNYVKEFYPNLANVFIIGKGLEFKNYRKDKSKEDLFNLVPTYGIPGSDPLLVCDVNDKQLYALGRLPVTEASEVATYLDKVKEHEYYINNQATEHEKMQWSKRIIHLAGGDPSLYETLESHLDGMKDIIQTNQFGASVKTFHKEQSAIEGNENLTELMDMINEGVSMITFMGHSAQFKLDFNILNPASYQNKGKYHTFLAMGCYAGQIFETYKSISELNNLSSIVFKLAWQYF
;
A
#
# COMPACT_ATOMS: atom_id res chain seq x y z
N MET A 1 -2.66 16.21 -18.23
CA MET A 1 -2.21 16.54 -16.86
C MET A 1 -2.25 15.24 -16.05
N ALA A 2 -1.17 14.88 -15.40
CA ALA A 2 -1.14 13.78 -14.47
C ALA A 2 -2.04 14.11 -13.26
N GLY A 3 -2.77 13.14 -12.72
CA GLY A 3 -3.47 13.27 -11.44
C GLY A 3 -4.85 13.91 -11.44
N GLY A 4 -5.76 13.50 -12.25
CA GLY A 4 -7.23 13.65 -12.04
C GLY A 4 -7.83 15.04 -11.76
N SER A 5 -7.09 16.13 -11.95
CA SER A 5 -7.60 17.52 -11.73
C SER A 5 -8.16 17.83 -10.35
N TYR A 6 -7.67 17.21 -9.29
CA TYR A 6 -8.08 17.48 -7.92
C TYR A 6 -7.66 18.87 -7.44
N LYS A 7 -8.51 19.53 -6.65
CA LYS A 7 -8.13 20.72 -5.88
C LYS A 7 -7.31 20.28 -4.67
N VAL A 8 -5.99 20.37 -4.77
CA VAL A 8 -5.08 19.94 -3.72
C VAL A 8 -4.77 21.09 -2.76
N LYS A 9 -4.83 20.80 -1.45
CA LYS A 9 -4.30 21.66 -0.39
C LYS A 9 -3.14 20.97 0.29
N ILE A 10 -1.97 21.58 0.26
CA ILE A 10 -0.78 21.10 0.99
C ILE A 10 -0.78 21.73 2.37
N VAL A 11 -0.58 20.90 3.39
CA VAL A 11 -0.53 21.32 4.79
C VAL A 11 0.75 20.78 5.40
N ASP A 12 1.53 21.68 6.00
CA ASP A 12 2.72 21.33 6.77
C ASP A 12 2.28 20.84 8.16
N VAL A 13 2.69 19.62 8.51
CA VAL A 13 2.33 18.99 9.79
C VAL A 13 2.85 19.77 10.99
N THR A 14 3.97 20.49 10.87
CA THR A 14 4.53 21.28 11.97
C THR A 14 3.58 22.38 12.42
N LYS A 15 2.83 22.98 11.49
CA LYS A 15 1.81 23.99 11.80
C LYS A 15 0.61 23.40 12.54
N LEU A 16 0.36 22.12 12.36
CA LEU A 16 -0.73 21.43 13.06
C LEU A 16 -0.40 21.17 14.52
N TYR A 17 0.87 20.99 14.86
CA TYR A 17 1.27 20.82 16.26
C TYR A 17 0.95 22.05 17.10
N ASP A 18 1.22 23.24 16.58
CA ASP A 18 0.94 24.49 17.29
C ASP A 18 -0.56 24.72 17.47
N GLN A 19 -1.33 24.49 16.42
CA GLN A 19 -2.76 24.82 16.39
C GLN A 19 -3.65 23.75 17.05
N PHE A 20 -3.27 22.47 16.96
CA PHE A 20 -4.14 21.34 17.31
C PHE A 20 -3.54 20.39 18.36
N ALA A 21 -2.31 20.65 18.83
CA ALA A 21 -1.65 19.83 19.85
C ALA A 21 -0.81 20.65 20.84
N TYR A 22 -1.19 21.90 21.10
CA TYR A 22 -0.53 22.76 22.11
C TYR A 22 0.97 22.93 21.92
N GLY A 23 1.47 22.89 20.67
CA GLY A 23 2.90 22.96 20.34
C GLY A 23 3.68 21.68 20.56
N ILE A 24 3.04 20.58 20.91
CA ILE A 24 3.70 19.29 21.15
C ILE A 24 4.05 18.63 19.83
N LYS A 25 5.32 18.71 19.43
CA LYS A 25 5.84 18.09 18.20
C LYS A 25 5.62 16.57 18.21
N GLY A 26 5.25 16.01 17.05
CA GLY A 26 5.06 14.58 16.88
C GLY A 26 3.79 14.01 17.51
N HIS A 27 2.92 14.86 18.07
CA HIS A 27 1.70 14.39 18.72
C HIS A 27 0.62 14.06 17.69
N SER A 28 0.23 12.79 17.61
CA SER A 28 -0.74 12.27 16.63
C SER A 28 -2.13 12.90 16.73
N THR A 29 -2.51 13.37 17.91
CA THR A 29 -3.80 14.07 18.12
C THR A 29 -3.90 15.34 17.28
N ALA A 30 -2.77 15.98 16.91
CA ALA A 30 -2.78 17.15 16.03
C ALA A 30 -3.49 16.88 14.72
N LEU A 31 -3.19 15.75 14.07
CA LEU A 31 -3.83 15.37 12.80
C LEU A 31 -5.31 15.05 13.03
N ARG A 32 -5.63 14.28 14.07
CA ARG A 32 -7.01 13.90 14.37
C ARG A 32 -7.89 15.12 14.66
N ASN A 33 -7.41 16.07 15.46
CA ASN A 33 -8.12 17.32 15.73
C ASN A 33 -8.24 18.19 14.48
N TYR A 34 -7.20 18.27 13.66
CA TYR A 34 -7.27 18.98 12.39
C TYR A 34 -8.32 18.40 11.45
N PHE A 35 -8.36 17.08 11.26
CA PHE A 35 -9.33 16.45 10.36
C PHE A 35 -10.77 16.59 10.86
N ASN A 36 -10.98 16.57 12.17
CA ASN A 36 -12.30 16.89 12.74
C ASN A 36 -12.66 18.36 12.54
N TYR A 37 -11.71 19.28 12.67
CA TYR A 37 -11.92 20.70 12.39
C TYR A 37 -12.26 20.95 10.92
N VAL A 38 -11.50 20.41 9.98
CA VAL A 38 -11.72 20.68 8.53
C VAL A 38 -13.00 20.06 8.00
N LYS A 39 -13.58 19.09 8.67
CA LYS A 39 -14.90 18.51 8.33
C LYS A 39 -15.99 19.59 8.22
N GLU A 40 -15.92 20.60 9.06
CA GLU A 40 -16.90 21.69 9.09
C GLU A 40 -16.70 22.71 7.96
N PHE A 41 -15.43 22.89 7.52
CA PHE A 41 -15.04 23.94 6.57
C PHE A 41 -14.80 23.42 5.14
N TYR A 42 -14.56 22.13 4.97
CA TYR A 42 -14.25 21.50 3.68
C TYR A 42 -15.15 20.28 3.43
N PRO A 43 -16.46 20.48 3.20
CA PRO A 43 -17.41 19.38 3.05
C PRO A 43 -17.12 18.47 1.84
N ASN A 44 -16.36 18.96 0.87
CA ASN A 44 -15.97 18.22 -0.33
C ASN A 44 -14.59 17.53 -0.20
N LEU A 45 -13.96 17.55 0.97
CA LEU A 45 -12.74 16.79 1.20
C LEU A 45 -13.07 15.30 1.19
N ALA A 46 -12.49 14.56 0.24
CA ALA A 46 -12.74 13.13 0.08
C ALA A 46 -11.50 12.31 0.42
N ASN A 47 -10.32 12.83 0.06
CA ASN A 47 -9.07 12.07 0.11
C ASN A 47 -7.99 12.80 0.91
N VAL A 48 -7.25 12.06 1.69
CA VAL A 48 -6.07 12.52 2.42
C VAL A 48 -4.87 11.70 1.99
N PHE A 49 -3.75 12.37 1.65
CA PHE A 49 -2.51 11.70 1.32
C PHE A 49 -1.40 12.22 2.21
N ILE A 50 -0.88 11.35 3.07
CA ILE A 50 0.21 11.65 3.99
C ILE A 50 1.53 11.34 3.30
N ILE A 51 2.44 12.31 3.27
CA ILE A 51 3.81 12.14 2.79
C ILE A 51 4.74 12.23 3.98
N GLY A 52 5.38 11.14 4.32
CA GLY A 52 6.29 11.01 5.45
C GLY A 52 6.02 9.76 6.29
N LYS A 53 7.10 9.15 6.75
CA LYS A 53 7.06 8.00 7.66
C LYS A 53 6.52 8.42 9.03
N GLY A 54 5.80 7.51 9.69
CA GLY A 54 5.40 7.62 11.08
C GLY A 54 6.01 6.49 11.89
N LEU A 55 6.09 6.66 13.20
CA LEU A 55 6.50 5.61 14.13
C LEU A 55 5.40 5.29 15.13
N GLU A 56 5.29 4.03 15.53
CA GLU A 56 4.56 3.68 16.73
C GLU A 56 5.25 4.26 17.97
N PHE A 57 4.45 4.75 18.91
CA PHE A 57 4.95 5.36 20.15
C PHE A 57 5.93 4.47 20.91
N LYS A 58 5.74 3.14 20.92
CA LYS A 58 6.65 2.18 21.57
C LYS A 58 8.09 2.28 21.05
N ASN A 59 8.28 2.66 19.78
CA ASN A 59 9.57 2.66 19.10
C ASN A 59 10.41 3.87 19.45
N TYR A 60 9.82 5.03 19.72
CA TYR A 60 10.57 6.25 20.08
C TYR A 60 10.46 6.64 21.56
N ARG A 61 9.51 6.07 22.30
CA ARG A 61 9.41 6.30 23.75
C ARG A 61 10.70 5.94 24.49
N LYS A 62 11.40 4.89 24.04
CA LYS A 62 12.65 4.41 24.64
C LYS A 62 13.89 5.07 24.07
N ASP A 63 13.83 5.50 22.83
CA ASP A 63 14.96 6.09 22.10
C ASP A 63 14.44 7.23 21.22
N LYS A 64 14.47 8.43 21.78
CA LYS A 64 14.00 9.64 21.11
C LYS A 64 14.84 10.04 19.90
N SER A 65 16.07 9.56 19.76
CA SER A 65 16.90 9.87 18.60
C SER A 65 16.27 9.40 17.30
N LYS A 66 15.42 8.37 17.34
CA LYS A 66 14.71 7.83 16.20
C LYS A 66 13.48 8.63 15.80
N GLU A 67 12.95 9.44 16.74
CA GLU A 67 11.76 10.26 16.48
C GLU A 67 12.02 11.27 15.36
N ASP A 68 13.12 11.99 15.43
CA ASP A 68 13.46 13.03 14.46
C ASP A 68 13.74 12.46 13.05
N LEU A 69 14.23 11.23 12.98
CA LEU A 69 14.59 10.59 11.71
C LEU A 69 13.40 9.90 11.02
N PHE A 70 12.48 9.34 11.79
CA PHE A 70 11.47 8.43 11.23
C PHE A 70 10.03 8.82 11.57
N ASN A 71 9.78 9.69 12.56
CA ASN A 71 8.43 10.13 12.89
C ASN A 71 8.11 11.48 12.26
N LEU A 72 8.24 11.56 10.93
CA LEU A 72 8.02 12.80 10.17
C LEU A 72 6.56 13.23 10.23
N VAL A 73 5.64 12.28 10.10
CA VAL A 73 4.20 12.50 10.30
C VAL A 73 3.65 11.36 11.16
N PRO A 74 3.26 11.63 12.42
CA PRO A 74 2.90 10.58 13.37
C PRO A 74 1.71 9.74 12.90
N THR A 75 1.67 8.48 13.34
CA THR A 75 0.51 7.61 13.27
C THR A 75 -0.26 7.63 14.59
N TYR A 76 -1.41 6.96 14.66
CA TYR A 76 -2.25 6.91 15.85
C TYR A 76 -2.46 5.47 16.32
N GLY A 77 -2.51 5.26 17.64
CA GLY A 77 -2.82 3.96 18.25
C GLY A 77 -1.63 3.03 18.43
N ILE A 78 -1.91 1.88 19.06
CA ILE A 78 -0.99 0.75 19.27
C ILE A 78 -1.80 -0.53 19.07
N PRO A 79 -1.56 -1.28 17.97
CA PRO A 79 -0.64 -0.99 16.87
C PRO A 79 -0.99 0.29 16.12
N GLY A 80 0.01 0.88 15.44
CA GLY A 80 -0.16 2.10 14.65
C GLY A 80 -1.18 1.92 13.53
N SER A 81 -2.14 2.85 13.43
CA SER A 81 -3.22 2.78 12.46
C SER A 81 -3.53 4.17 11.91
N ASP A 82 -3.17 4.39 10.65
CA ASP A 82 -3.45 5.66 9.98
C ASP A 82 -4.95 5.97 9.80
N PRO A 83 -5.85 5.01 9.51
CA PRO A 83 -7.28 5.28 9.48
C PRO A 83 -7.81 5.99 10.72
N LEU A 84 -7.25 5.72 11.90
CA LEU A 84 -7.63 6.37 13.15
C LEU A 84 -7.30 7.88 13.20
N LEU A 85 -6.38 8.35 12.33
CA LEU A 85 -6.08 9.79 12.21
C LEU A 85 -7.25 10.56 11.61
N VAL A 86 -8.04 9.94 10.76
CA VAL A 86 -9.14 10.56 10.00
C VAL A 86 -10.52 10.10 10.49
N CYS A 87 -10.60 9.58 11.71
CA CYS A 87 -11.86 9.22 12.34
C CYS A 87 -12.45 10.36 13.17
N ASP A 88 -13.76 10.38 13.26
CA ASP A 88 -14.49 11.27 14.19
C ASP A 88 -14.42 10.74 15.63
N VAL A 89 -15.14 11.40 16.53
CA VAL A 89 -15.21 11.05 17.96
C VAL A 89 -15.84 9.66 18.22
N ASN A 90 -16.55 9.11 17.25
CA ASN A 90 -17.19 7.80 17.32
C ASN A 90 -16.39 6.73 16.53
N ASP A 91 -15.14 7.03 16.20
CA ASP A 91 -14.23 6.20 15.40
C ASP A 91 -14.76 5.86 13.98
N LYS A 92 -15.68 6.68 13.46
CA LYS A 92 -16.13 6.59 12.08
C LYS A 92 -15.13 7.29 11.17
N GLN A 93 -14.59 6.57 10.19
CA GLN A 93 -13.69 7.14 9.19
C GLN A 93 -14.40 8.19 8.33
N LEU A 94 -13.80 9.39 8.24
CA LEU A 94 -14.34 10.55 7.52
C LEU A 94 -13.84 10.64 6.08
N TYR A 95 -12.60 10.22 5.83
CA TYR A 95 -11.91 10.41 4.56
C TYR A 95 -11.19 9.14 4.14
N ALA A 96 -11.07 8.89 2.84
CA ALA A 96 -10.11 7.92 2.34
C ALA A 96 -8.69 8.42 2.63
N LEU A 97 -7.83 7.55 3.17
CA LEU A 97 -6.49 7.94 3.55
C LEU A 97 -5.44 6.99 2.97
N GLY A 98 -4.39 7.56 2.41
CA GLY A 98 -3.18 6.86 1.99
C GLY A 98 -1.94 7.49 2.61
N ARG A 99 -0.86 6.71 2.77
CA ARG A 99 0.44 7.21 3.21
C ARG A 99 1.55 6.75 2.28
N LEU A 100 2.43 7.68 1.93
CA LEU A 100 3.74 7.41 1.38
C LEU A 100 4.76 7.47 2.53
N PRO A 101 5.23 6.32 3.06
CA PRO A 101 6.05 6.25 4.27
C PRO A 101 7.53 6.51 3.98
N VAL A 102 7.83 7.64 3.39
CA VAL A 102 9.18 8.06 2.98
C VAL A 102 9.89 8.81 4.11
N THR A 103 11.21 8.76 4.10
CA THR A 103 12.09 9.49 5.02
C THR A 103 12.89 10.58 4.31
N GLU A 104 13.00 10.51 2.98
CA GLU A 104 13.81 11.42 2.18
C GLU A 104 13.05 11.93 0.95
N ALA A 105 13.41 13.15 0.52
CA ALA A 105 12.81 13.79 -0.66
C ALA A 105 13.05 13.01 -1.97
N SER A 106 14.19 12.31 -2.07
CA SER A 106 14.53 11.44 -3.21
C SER A 106 13.52 10.31 -3.41
N GLU A 107 12.99 9.75 -2.32
CA GLU A 107 11.97 8.71 -2.35
C GLU A 107 10.62 9.25 -2.88
N VAL A 108 10.29 10.50 -2.54
CA VAL A 108 9.11 11.19 -3.10
C VAL A 108 9.28 11.39 -4.60
N ALA A 109 10.45 11.83 -5.05
CA ALA A 109 10.74 12.02 -6.48
C ALA A 109 10.60 10.69 -7.25
N THR A 110 11.17 9.61 -6.72
CA THR A 110 11.05 8.27 -7.29
C THR A 110 9.58 7.82 -7.41
N TYR A 111 8.78 8.05 -6.37
CA TYR A 111 7.35 7.74 -6.41
C TYR A 111 6.61 8.55 -7.47
N LEU A 112 6.87 9.86 -7.55
CA LEU A 112 6.24 10.74 -8.54
C LEU A 112 6.62 10.36 -9.98
N ASP A 113 7.86 9.95 -10.20
CA ASP A 113 8.31 9.52 -11.53
C ASP A 113 7.60 8.23 -11.94
N LYS A 114 7.39 7.28 -11.03
CA LYS A 114 6.57 6.09 -11.31
C LYS A 114 5.12 6.43 -11.64
N VAL A 115 4.51 7.36 -10.90
CA VAL A 115 3.13 7.81 -11.18
C VAL A 115 3.07 8.40 -12.60
N LYS A 116 4.01 9.29 -12.96
CA LYS A 116 4.08 9.90 -14.30
C LYS A 116 4.30 8.84 -15.39
N GLU A 117 5.21 7.89 -15.17
CA GLU A 117 5.48 6.81 -16.11
C GLU A 117 4.24 5.94 -16.33
N HIS A 118 3.54 5.57 -15.25
CA HIS A 118 2.33 4.77 -15.32
C HIS A 118 1.21 5.50 -16.07
N GLU A 119 0.95 6.75 -15.73
CA GLU A 119 -0.06 7.55 -16.41
C GLU A 119 0.30 7.80 -17.89
N TYR A 120 1.58 8.06 -18.16
CA TYR A 120 2.05 8.19 -19.55
C TYR A 120 1.82 6.91 -20.33
N TYR A 121 2.14 5.75 -19.73
CA TYR A 121 1.96 4.44 -20.37
C TYR A 121 0.49 4.18 -20.67
N ILE A 122 -0.39 4.38 -19.71
CA ILE A 122 -1.84 4.19 -19.89
C ILE A 122 -2.39 5.12 -20.97
N ASN A 123 -2.07 6.42 -20.89
CA ASN A 123 -2.67 7.42 -21.76
C ASN A 123 -2.16 7.34 -23.23
N ASN A 124 -0.94 6.87 -23.46
CA ASN A 124 -0.35 6.80 -24.79
C ASN A 124 -0.45 5.43 -25.44
N GLN A 125 -0.83 4.40 -24.71
CA GLN A 125 -0.96 3.04 -25.23
C GLN A 125 -2.40 2.51 -25.18
N ALA A 126 -3.32 3.28 -24.62
CA ALA A 126 -4.71 2.87 -24.40
C ALA A 126 -5.49 2.58 -25.71
N THR A 127 -5.01 3.06 -26.86
CA THR A 127 -5.64 2.80 -28.17
C THR A 127 -5.28 1.45 -28.77
N GLU A 128 -4.28 0.76 -28.22
CA GLU A 128 -3.84 -0.55 -28.70
C GLU A 128 -4.25 -1.64 -27.72
N HIS A 129 -5.29 -2.35 -28.06
CA HIS A 129 -5.88 -3.41 -27.22
C HIS A 129 -4.82 -4.41 -26.70
N GLU A 130 -3.94 -4.86 -27.56
CA GLU A 130 -2.89 -5.83 -27.20
C GLU A 130 -1.92 -5.27 -26.15
N LYS A 131 -1.58 -3.97 -26.23
CA LYS A 131 -0.67 -3.32 -25.28
C LYS A 131 -1.30 -3.08 -23.92
N MET A 132 -2.62 -3.06 -23.84
CA MET A 132 -3.36 -2.86 -22.59
C MET A 132 -3.80 -4.18 -21.92
N GLN A 133 -3.55 -5.33 -22.53
CA GLN A 133 -3.94 -6.63 -21.95
C GLN A 133 -3.35 -6.86 -20.55
N TRP A 134 -2.16 -6.35 -20.27
CA TRP A 134 -1.56 -6.44 -18.95
C TRP A 134 -2.45 -5.85 -17.84
N SER A 135 -3.24 -4.82 -18.14
CA SER A 135 -4.17 -4.20 -17.19
C SER A 135 -5.34 -5.10 -16.80
N LYS A 136 -5.54 -6.19 -17.53
CA LYS A 136 -6.55 -7.23 -17.27
C LYS A 136 -5.94 -8.50 -16.68
N ARG A 137 -4.63 -8.56 -16.49
CA ARG A 137 -3.97 -9.68 -15.82
C ARG A 137 -3.90 -9.42 -14.32
N ILE A 138 -4.26 -10.42 -13.53
CA ILE A 138 -4.24 -10.39 -12.07
C ILE A 138 -3.58 -11.67 -11.57
N ILE A 139 -2.78 -11.52 -10.53
CA ILE A 139 -2.13 -12.63 -9.85
C ILE A 139 -2.74 -12.80 -8.46
N HIS A 140 -3.11 -14.02 -8.11
CA HIS A 140 -3.42 -14.44 -6.76
C HIS A 140 -2.28 -15.28 -6.21
N LEU A 141 -1.83 -14.96 -4.99
CA LEU A 141 -0.79 -15.68 -4.25
C LEU A 141 -1.43 -16.30 -3.02
N ALA A 142 -1.61 -17.61 -3.03
CA ALA A 142 -2.17 -18.38 -1.93
C ALA A 142 -1.04 -18.91 -1.04
N GLY A 143 -0.91 -18.32 0.15
CA GLY A 143 -0.02 -18.79 1.23
C GLY A 143 -0.74 -19.68 2.24
N GLY A 144 -0.27 -19.67 3.49
CA GLY A 144 -0.87 -20.40 4.59
C GLY A 144 -0.21 -21.76 4.86
N ASP A 145 -0.74 -22.47 5.84
CA ASP A 145 -0.37 -23.84 6.17
C ASP A 145 -1.31 -24.83 5.48
N PRO A 146 -0.95 -26.11 5.34
CA PRO A 146 -1.79 -27.10 4.69
C PRO A 146 -3.23 -27.17 5.22
N SER A 147 -3.44 -26.87 6.51
CA SER A 147 -4.76 -26.80 7.12
C SER A 147 -5.62 -25.61 6.68
N LEU A 148 -5.01 -24.59 6.06
CA LEU A 148 -5.67 -23.37 5.61
C LEU A 148 -5.79 -23.29 4.09
N TYR A 149 -5.11 -24.12 3.32
CA TYR A 149 -5.06 -24.03 1.85
C TYR A 149 -6.45 -23.99 1.24
N GLU A 150 -7.31 -24.95 1.54
CA GLU A 150 -8.66 -25.01 0.95
C GLU A 150 -9.48 -23.74 1.26
N THR A 151 -9.36 -23.21 2.49
CA THR A 151 -10.10 -22.01 2.89
C THR A 151 -9.60 -20.79 2.17
N LEU A 152 -8.27 -20.58 2.11
CA LEU A 152 -7.67 -19.41 1.45
C LEU A 152 -7.88 -19.46 -0.05
N GLU A 153 -7.74 -20.63 -0.65
CA GLU A 153 -8.00 -20.86 -2.07
C GLU A 153 -9.47 -20.59 -2.43
N SER A 154 -10.41 -21.07 -1.65
CA SER A 154 -11.84 -20.81 -1.84
C SER A 154 -12.16 -19.31 -1.82
N HIS A 155 -11.54 -18.54 -0.94
CA HIS A 155 -11.71 -17.08 -0.92
C HIS A 155 -11.12 -16.41 -2.17
N LEU A 156 -9.94 -16.82 -2.60
CA LEU A 156 -9.30 -16.29 -3.81
C LEU A 156 -10.07 -16.68 -5.06
N ASP A 157 -10.60 -17.89 -5.14
CA ASP A 157 -11.44 -18.36 -6.26
C ASP A 157 -12.76 -17.60 -6.30
N GLY A 158 -13.39 -17.34 -5.16
CA GLY A 158 -14.58 -16.48 -5.12
C GLY A 158 -14.33 -15.08 -5.67
N MET A 159 -13.15 -14.49 -5.39
CA MET A 159 -12.74 -13.22 -6.00
C MET A 159 -12.47 -13.36 -7.50
N LYS A 160 -11.80 -14.42 -7.91
CA LYS A 160 -11.48 -14.74 -9.31
C LYS A 160 -12.77 -14.88 -10.15
N ASP A 161 -13.75 -15.58 -9.63
CA ASP A 161 -15.03 -15.78 -10.32
C ASP A 161 -15.72 -14.45 -10.62
N ILE A 162 -15.70 -13.50 -9.68
CA ILE A 162 -16.25 -12.16 -9.87
C ILE A 162 -15.43 -11.36 -10.88
N ILE A 163 -14.11 -11.39 -10.78
CA ILE A 163 -13.18 -10.60 -11.61
C ILE A 163 -13.16 -11.08 -13.05
N GLN A 164 -13.32 -12.38 -13.30
CA GLN A 164 -13.35 -12.97 -14.64
C GLN A 164 -14.70 -12.84 -15.35
N THR A 165 -15.72 -12.27 -14.68
CA THR A 165 -17.03 -12.03 -15.34
C THR A 165 -16.91 -11.09 -16.53
N ASN A 166 -17.89 -11.16 -17.42
CA ASN A 166 -17.94 -10.33 -18.63
C ASN A 166 -17.92 -8.82 -18.38
N GLN A 167 -18.26 -8.37 -17.17
CA GLN A 167 -18.26 -6.95 -16.84
C GLN A 167 -16.83 -6.39 -16.70
N PHE A 168 -15.92 -7.15 -16.07
CA PHE A 168 -14.53 -6.72 -15.93
C PHE A 168 -13.61 -7.46 -16.91
N GLY A 169 -13.80 -8.76 -17.10
CA GLY A 169 -13.12 -9.58 -18.10
C GLY A 169 -11.61 -9.69 -17.88
N ALA A 170 -11.18 -9.89 -16.63
CA ALA A 170 -9.78 -10.10 -16.33
C ALA A 170 -9.38 -11.58 -16.52
N SER A 171 -8.08 -11.81 -16.67
CA SER A 171 -7.44 -13.12 -16.57
C SER A 171 -6.73 -13.23 -15.22
N VAL A 172 -7.11 -14.21 -14.40
CA VAL A 172 -6.55 -14.42 -13.07
C VAL A 172 -5.74 -15.71 -13.04
N LYS A 173 -4.47 -15.63 -12.64
CA LYS A 173 -3.60 -16.76 -12.35
C LYS A 173 -3.37 -16.87 -10.85
N THR A 174 -3.65 -18.04 -10.28
CA THR A 174 -3.37 -18.34 -8.87
C THR A 174 -2.09 -19.15 -8.77
N PHE A 175 -1.19 -18.72 -7.89
CA PHE A 175 0.01 -19.44 -7.50
C PHE A 175 -0.10 -19.88 -6.06
N HIS A 176 0.35 -21.10 -5.74
CA HIS A 176 0.30 -21.68 -4.42
C HIS A 176 1.68 -21.69 -3.77
N LYS A 177 1.74 -21.55 -2.46
CA LYS A 177 2.99 -21.51 -1.67
C LYS A 177 3.92 -22.70 -1.94
N GLU A 178 3.37 -23.90 -2.06
CA GLU A 178 4.16 -25.12 -2.33
C GLU A 178 4.93 -25.01 -3.64
N GLN A 179 4.36 -24.31 -4.62
CA GLN A 179 4.97 -24.09 -5.91
C GLN A 179 6.10 -23.05 -5.86
N SER A 180 6.11 -22.16 -4.86
CA SER A 180 7.10 -21.10 -4.70
C SER A 180 8.30 -21.49 -3.83
N ALA A 181 8.24 -22.64 -3.14
CA ALA A 181 9.24 -23.01 -2.13
C ALA A 181 10.57 -23.53 -2.72
N ILE A 182 10.61 -23.89 -4.00
CA ILE A 182 11.78 -24.49 -4.64
C ILE A 182 12.43 -23.44 -5.55
N GLU A 183 13.67 -23.06 -5.24
CA GLU A 183 14.49 -22.22 -6.14
C GLU A 183 14.66 -22.93 -7.50
N GLY A 184 14.39 -22.19 -8.60
CA GLY A 184 14.44 -22.74 -9.96
C GLY A 184 13.15 -23.45 -10.39
N ASN A 185 12.07 -23.36 -9.62
CA ASN A 185 10.77 -23.88 -10.00
C ASN A 185 10.20 -23.08 -11.19
N GLU A 186 9.67 -23.80 -12.18
CA GLU A 186 9.00 -23.20 -13.36
C GLU A 186 7.89 -22.21 -12.98
N ASN A 187 7.16 -22.49 -11.90
CA ASN A 187 6.11 -21.59 -11.39
C ASN A 187 6.66 -20.25 -10.88
N LEU A 188 7.85 -20.22 -10.30
CA LEU A 188 8.48 -18.98 -9.87
C LEU A 188 8.97 -18.17 -11.09
N THR A 189 9.47 -18.84 -12.10
CA THR A 189 9.83 -18.22 -13.39
C THR A 189 8.59 -17.63 -14.05
N GLU A 190 7.50 -18.38 -14.17
CA GLU A 190 6.23 -17.92 -14.73
C GLU A 190 5.68 -16.71 -13.97
N LEU A 191 5.73 -16.73 -12.63
CA LEU A 191 5.34 -15.59 -11.80
C LEU A 191 6.14 -14.32 -12.13
N MET A 192 7.47 -14.47 -12.26
CA MET A 192 8.36 -13.36 -12.59
C MET A 192 8.11 -12.84 -14.00
N ASP A 193 7.93 -13.72 -14.96
CA ASP A 193 7.64 -13.34 -16.34
C ASP A 193 6.32 -12.58 -16.42
N MET A 194 5.27 -13.05 -15.74
CA MET A 194 3.98 -12.35 -15.68
C MET A 194 4.13 -10.95 -15.05
N ILE A 195 4.90 -10.81 -13.95
CA ILE A 195 5.13 -9.50 -13.32
C ILE A 195 5.88 -8.57 -14.27
N ASN A 196 6.92 -9.06 -14.94
CA ASN A 196 7.73 -8.28 -15.87
C ASN A 196 6.96 -7.89 -17.14
N GLU A 197 6.12 -8.77 -17.65
CA GLU A 197 5.21 -8.46 -18.76
C GLU A 197 4.13 -7.44 -18.35
N GLY A 198 3.83 -7.36 -17.08
CA GLY A 198 2.85 -6.46 -16.46
C GLY A 198 1.57 -7.16 -16.03
N VAL A 199 1.13 -6.79 -14.84
CA VAL A 199 -0.16 -7.16 -14.24
C VAL A 199 -0.76 -5.94 -13.55
N SER A 200 -2.07 -5.87 -13.43
CA SER A 200 -2.73 -4.72 -12.78
C SER A 200 -2.79 -4.87 -11.27
N MET A 201 -2.91 -6.10 -10.78
CA MET A 201 -3.04 -6.37 -9.35
C MET A 201 -2.35 -7.69 -8.99
N ILE A 202 -1.75 -7.70 -7.81
CA ILE A 202 -1.30 -8.92 -7.12
C ILE A 202 -2.03 -8.96 -5.79
N THR A 203 -2.76 -10.05 -5.52
CA THR A 203 -3.43 -10.29 -4.24
C THR A 203 -2.71 -11.42 -3.53
N PHE A 204 -2.18 -11.14 -2.34
CA PHE A 204 -1.63 -12.15 -1.45
C PHE A 204 -2.59 -12.44 -0.29
N MET A 205 -2.84 -13.69 -0.02
CA MET A 205 -3.58 -14.17 1.14
C MET A 205 -2.82 -15.31 1.80
N GLY A 206 -2.39 -15.12 3.07
CA GLY A 206 -1.57 -16.10 3.77
C GLY A 206 -0.94 -15.57 5.05
N HIS A 207 -0.06 -16.36 5.63
CA HIS A 207 0.72 -15.92 6.78
C HIS A 207 1.78 -14.91 6.37
N SER A 208 1.98 -13.92 7.20
CA SER A 208 3.04 -12.95 7.01
C SER A 208 3.58 -12.41 8.33
N ALA A 209 4.76 -11.89 8.26
CA ALA A 209 5.40 -11.10 9.30
C ALA A 209 5.88 -9.79 8.66
N GLN A 210 6.39 -8.89 9.46
CA GLN A 210 6.81 -7.56 9.04
C GLN A 210 7.77 -7.56 7.83
N PHE A 211 8.65 -8.55 7.71
CA PHE A 211 9.68 -8.62 6.65
C PHE A 211 9.46 -9.74 5.65
N LYS A 212 8.43 -10.54 5.83
CA LYS A 212 8.30 -11.78 5.08
C LYS A 212 6.82 -12.13 4.87
N LEU A 213 6.47 -12.37 3.62
CA LEU A 213 5.32 -13.15 3.27
C LEU A 213 5.71 -14.63 3.32
N ASP A 214 4.78 -15.49 3.65
CA ASP A 214 5.02 -16.95 3.58
C ASP A 214 4.94 -17.49 2.14
N PHE A 215 4.94 -16.58 1.17
CA PHE A 215 5.04 -16.83 -0.26
C PHE A 215 6.31 -16.14 -0.79
N ASN A 216 7.09 -16.85 -1.60
CA ASN A 216 8.30 -16.27 -2.21
C ASN A 216 7.91 -15.40 -3.41
N ILE A 217 8.02 -14.09 -3.25
CA ILE A 217 7.78 -13.11 -4.32
C ILE A 217 9.07 -12.55 -4.93
N LEU A 218 10.22 -13.12 -4.55
CA LEU A 218 11.55 -12.59 -4.86
C LEU A 218 11.75 -11.13 -4.39
N ASN A 219 12.85 -10.52 -4.81
CA ASN A 219 13.10 -9.11 -4.48
C ASN A 219 12.35 -8.19 -5.44
N PRO A 220 11.39 -7.38 -4.98
CA PRO A 220 10.65 -6.45 -5.85
C PRO A 220 11.54 -5.47 -6.62
N ALA A 221 12.76 -5.19 -6.14
CA ALA A 221 13.71 -4.33 -6.84
C ALA A 221 14.25 -4.95 -8.15
N SER A 222 14.08 -6.27 -8.34
CA SER A 222 14.48 -6.97 -9.57
C SER A 222 13.40 -6.94 -10.66
N TYR A 223 12.20 -6.47 -10.38
CA TYR A 223 11.10 -6.45 -11.34
C TYR A 223 11.37 -5.47 -12.49
N GLN A 224 11.06 -5.89 -13.70
CA GLN A 224 11.25 -5.12 -14.94
C GLN A 224 9.92 -4.63 -15.53
N ASN A 225 9.00 -4.23 -14.68
CA ASN A 225 7.64 -3.82 -15.05
C ASN A 225 7.46 -2.31 -15.22
N LYS A 226 8.49 -1.61 -15.70
CA LYS A 226 8.49 -0.15 -15.84
C LYS A 226 7.25 0.35 -16.59
N GLY A 227 6.54 1.32 -16.00
CA GLY A 227 5.27 1.87 -16.52
C GLY A 227 4.05 0.99 -16.31
N LYS A 228 4.22 -0.31 -16.10
CA LYS A 228 3.15 -1.30 -15.86
C LYS A 228 3.10 -1.67 -14.37
N TYR A 229 3.04 -0.66 -13.52
CA TYR A 229 3.05 -0.88 -12.07
C TYR A 229 1.72 -1.43 -11.58
N HIS A 230 1.79 -2.46 -10.76
CA HIS A 230 0.62 -3.14 -10.20
C HIS A 230 0.23 -2.58 -8.83
N THR A 231 -1.02 -2.80 -8.46
CA THR A 231 -1.48 -2.67 -7.07
C THR A 231 -1.18 -3.98 -6.34
N PHE A 232 -0.54 -3.91 -5.17
CA PHE A 232 -0.31 -5.07 -4.32
C PHE A 232 -1.27 -5.05 -3.12
N LEU A 233 -2.18 -6.02 -3.05
CA LEU A 233 -3.11 -6.21 -1.95
C LEU A 233 -2.62 -7.35 -1.06
N ALA A 234 -2.11 -7.03 0.13
CA ALA A 234 -1.62 -8.03 1.08
C ALA A 234 -2.62 -8.24 2.22
N MET A 235 -3.16 -9.45 2.30
CA MET A 235 -4.01 -9.93 3.39
C MET A 235 -3.23 -10.91 4.24
N GLY A 236 -2.47 -10.39 5.21
CA GLY A 236 -1.62 -11.16 6.12
C GLY A 236 -1.18 -10.33 7.31
N CYS A 237 -0.83 -11.00 8.40
CA CYS A 237 -0.43 -10.36 9.66
C CYS A 237 0.81 -9.48 9.45
N TYR A 238 0.81 -8.26 9.98
CA TYR A 238 1.92 -7.31 9.90
C TYR A 238 2.42 -6.96 8.49
N ALA A 239 1.78 -7.42 7.41
CA ALA A 239 2.16 -7.06 6.05
C ALA A 239 2.12 -5.54 5.79
N GLY A 240 1.29 -4.82 6.54
CA GLY A 240 1.15 -3.36 6.50
C GLY A 240 1.98 -2.59 7.53
N GLN A 241 2.87 -3.23 8.28
CA GLN A 241 3.63 -2.58 9.36
C GLN A 241 4.73 -1.66 8.83
N ILE A 242 4.36 -0.42 8.58
CA ILE A 242 5.24 0.64 8.06
C ILE A 242 5.74 1.59 9.17
N PHE A 243 5.34 1.38 10.43
CA PHE A 243 5.58 2.31 11.55
C PHE A 243 6.76 1.91 12.43
N GLU A 244 7.73 1.22 11.84
CA GLU A 244 8.97 0.80 12.51
C GLU A 244 10.17 1.60 12.01
N THR A 245 11.32 1.48 12.69
CA THR A 245 12.56 2.21 12.37
C THR A 245 13.30 1.66 11.15
N TYR A 246 12.80 0.63 10.53
CA TYR A 246 13.36 -0.02 9.33
C TYR A 246 12.25 -0.20 8.27
N LYS A 247 12.67 -0.44 7.03
CA LYS A 247 11.72 -0.67 5.94
C LYS A 247 11.13 -2.09 6.04
N SER A 248 9.81 -2.18 6.05
CA SER A 248 9.07 -3.45 6.01
C SER A 248 8.97 -3.98 4.57
N ILE A 249 8.54 -5.24 4.41
CA ILE A 249 8.27 -5.82 3.07
C ILE A 249 7.33 -4.92 2.26
N SER A 250 6.43 -4.27 2.92
CA SER A 250 5.47 -3.40 2.29
C SER A 250 6.07 -2.08 1.78
N GLU A 251 7.09 -1.57 2.41
CA GLU A 251 7.84 -0.40 1.92
C GLU A 251 8.76 -0.80 0.76
N LEU A 252 9.32 -2.02 0.79
CA LEU A 252 10.11 -2.56 -0.31
C LEU A 252 9.26 -2.81 -1.55
N ASN A 253 8.04 -3.33 -1.39
CA ASN A 253 7.10 -3.52 -2.50
C ASN A 253 6.69 -2.21 -3.17
N ASN A 254 6.72 -1.07 -2.46
CA ASN A 254 6.50 0.24 -3.06
C ASN A 254 7.54 0.62 -4.12
N LEU A 255 8.68 -0.07 -4.18
CA LEU A 255 9.69 0.14 -5.22
C LEU A 255 9.22 -0.36 -6.59
N SER A 256 8.33 -1.34 -6.65
CA SER A 256 7.86 -1.99 -7.88
C SER A 256 6.37 -1.79 -8.19
N SER A 257 5.64 -1.13 -7.31
CA SER A 257 4.20 -0.94 -7.45
C SER A 257 3.78 0.48 -7.10
N ILE A 258 2.67 0.95 -7.71
CA ILE A 258 1.94 2.12 -7.23
C ILE A 258 0.94 1.57 -6.21
N VAL A 259 1.30 1.58 -4.95
CA VAL A 259 0.51 0.86 -3.95
C VAL A 259 -0.47 1.77 -3.26
N PHE A 260 -1.76 1.48 -3.43
CA PHE A 260 -2.72 1.71 -2.38
C PHE A 260 -2.80 0.45 -1.52
N LYS A 261 -2.31 0.51 -0.29
CA LYS A 261 -2.45 -0.59 0.65
C LYS A 261 -3.79 -0.51 1.34
N LEU A 262 -4.60 -1.52 1.13
CA LEU A 262 -5.59 -1.95 2.11
C LEU A 262 -4.93 -3.05 2.95
N ALA A 263 -4.16 -2.67 3.97
CA ALA A 263 -3.76 -3.61 4.99
C ALA A 263 -4.94 -3.76 5.97
N TRP A 264 -5.61 -4.89 5.92
CA TRP A 264 -6.48 -5.30 7.02
C TRP A 264 -5.58 -5.66 8.21
N GLN A 265 -5.58 -4.80 9.22
CA GLN A 265 -4.79 -5.00 10.44
C GLN A 265 -5.53 -5.75 11.55
N TYR A 266 -6.71 -6.30 11.26
CA TYR A 266 -7.52 -7.00 12.25
C TYR A 266 -8.00 -8.35 11.73
N PHE A 267 -7.32 -9.38 12.16
CA PHE A 267 -7.87 -10.64 12.63
C PHE A 267 -6.96 -11.20 13.70
#